data_c67551d992596333478458b8c2054f25
#
_entry.id   c67551d992596333478458b8c2054f25
#
_cell.length_a   1.000
_cell.length_b   1.000
_cell.length_c   1.000
_cell.angle_alpha   90.00
_cell.angle_beta   90.00
_cell.angle_gamma   90.00
#
_symmetry.space_group_name_H-M   'P 1'
#
loop_
_entity.id
_entity.type
_entity.pdbx_description
1 polymer ?
#
loop_
_entity_poly.entity_id
_entity_poly.type
_entity_poly.pdbx_seq_one_letter_code
_entity_poly.pdbx_strand_id
1 'polypeptide(L)'
;METIGISRSKCGCFFSIWTVYRKLTLAHSSCTILSALGLRTMPATVVLGAQWGDEGKGKLVDRLAESATWVARFQGGNNAGHTVVLGDRVLKFHLLPSGITREECGLVLGDGMVIDPWVLDKELNDWVQGGGKDPSGKRLFISNRAHIILPYHTYIDGLDKKIGTTGRGIGPTYADKINRIGLRFADLPYCDFNEMAARQNKALEHAGCRQRVTAEELEEQISWIQNRFGSAITDTGILLDNALKMGDRIILEGAQGCLLDIDQGTFPFVTSSVTSRGNATHGAGIHPGHVDTVIGITKAYITRVGNGHMPTELFDEVGEHLTSVGHEFGTTTGRRRRCGWFDAVVMRHSNRVNGFTEIALTKLDVLGGLDEIKICVGYKMGDVEINEMPASAIALEDCQPVYVTMPGFASHSLEEWLGIARKCNSEGLGFSGLPAAAQNYIQKLESILGVTISSVGLGPDRDATVDRV
;
A
#
# COMPACT_ATOMS: atom_id res chain seq x y z
N MET A 1 -3.79 -4.43 -57.72
CA MET A 1 -2.44 -4.57 -57.15
C MET A 1 -1.89 -3.16 -56.92
N GLU A 2 -2.19 -2.58 -55.83
CA GLU A 2 -1.58 -1.31 -55.41
C GLU A 2 -0.95 -1.53 -54.04
N THR A 3 0.35 -1.39 -54.01
CA THR A 3 1.23 -1.53 -52.82
C THR A 3 1.17 -0.25 -52.00
N ILE A 4 0.60 -0.31 -50.80
CA ILE A 4 0.64 0.76 -49.82
C ILE A 4 2.00 0.72 -49.16
N GLY A 5 2.82 1.75 -49.45
CA GLY A 5 4.12 1.98 -48.83
C GLY A 5 3.95 2.48 -47.39
N ILE A 6 4.39 1.68 -46.40
CA ILE A 6 4.49 2.10 -45.02
C ILE A 6 5.83 2.79 -44.80
N SER A 7 5.77 4.10 -44.57
CA SER A 7 6.92 4.92 -44.22
C SER A 7 7.55 4.47 -42.87
N ARG A 8 8.82 4.07 -42.94
CA ARG A 8 9.68 3.80 -41.76
C ARG A 8 10.18 5.13 -41.18
N SER A 9 9.49 5.62 -40.15
CA SER A 9 10.11 6.61 -39.27
C SER A 9 9.36 6.69 -37.96
N LYS A 10 9.79 5.89 -36.98
CA LYS A 10 9.67 6.10 -35.52
C LYS A 10 10.18 4.86 -34.78
N CYS A 11 11.46 4.55 -34.94
CA CYS A 11 12.15 3.45 -34.23
C CYS A 11 13.28 3.99 -33.32
N GLY A 12 13.00 5.13 -32.65
CA GLY A 12 13.99 5.78 -31.75
C GLY A 12 13.87 5.40 -30.27
N CYS A 13 12.72 4.94 -29.83
CA CYS A 13 12.48 4.74 -28.40
C CYS A 13 12.96 3.37 -27.84
N PHE A 14 13.16 2.37 -28.68
CA PHE A 14 13.59 1.05 -28.20
C PHE A 14 15.06 0.98 -27.74
N PHE A 15 15.93 1.84 -28.24
CA PHE A 15 17.37 1.81 -27.90
C PHE A 15 17.71 2.44 -26.54
N SER A 16 16.91 3.36 -26.02
CA SER A 16 17.19 4.01 -24.73
C SER A 16 16.88 3.11 -23.54
N ILE A 17 15.84 2.28 -23.64
CA ILE A 17 15.41 1.33 -22.59
C ILE A 17 16.50 0.25 -22.40
N TRP A 18 17.12 -0.22 -23.48
CA TRP A 18 18.17 -1.25 -23.43
C TRP A 18 19.46 -0.74 -22.77
N THR A 19 19.78 0.52 -22.89
CA THR A 19 21.00 1.12 -22.31
C THR A 19 20.88 1.36 -20.81
N VAL A 20 19.66 1.69 -20.32
CA VAL A 20 19.36 1.79 -18.88
C VAL A 20 19.37 0.40 -18.24
N TYR A 21 18.79 -0.60 -18.92
CA TYR A 21 18.80 -2.00 -18.48
C TYR A 21 20.22 -2.56 -18.27
N ARG A 22 21.14 -2.26 -19.18
CA ARG A 22 22.54 -2.76 -19.14
C ARG A 22 23.39 -2.16 -18.00
N LYS A 23 23.05 -0.97 -17.49
CA LYS A 23 23.77 -0.35 -16.36
C LYS A 23 23.30 -0.85 -15.00
N LEU A 24 22.06 -1.34 -14.88
CA LEU A 24 21.53 -1.92 -13.66
C LEU A 24 21.99 -3.38 -13.45
N THR A 25 22.39 -4.10 -14.52
CA THR A 25 22.70 -5.53 -14.48
C THR A 25 24.13 -5.87 -14.08
N LEU A 26 25.05 -4.93 -13.89
CA LEU A 26 26.46 -5.23 -13.55
C LEU A 26 26.72 -5.57 -12.07
N ALA A 27 25.71 -5.55 -11.21
CA ALA A 27 25.84 -5.85 -9.78
C ALA A 27 25.41 -7.28 -9.36
N HIS A 28 24.99 -8.17 -10.28
CA HIS A 28 24.28 -9.42 -9.92
C HIS A 28 24.87 -10.70 -10.46
N SER A 29 26.18 -10.93 -10.26
CA SER A 29 26.81 -12.21 -10.66
C SER A 29 26.46 -13.42 -9.76
N SER A 30 25.79 -13.23 -8.62
CA SER A 30 25.48 -14.34 -7.69
C SER A 30 24.16 -15.06 -8.01
N CYS A 31 23.19 -14.39 -8.63
CA CYS A 31 21.84 -14.93 -8.87
C CYS A 31 21.81 -15.94 -10.05
N THR A 32 22.69 -15.77 -11.03
CA THR A 32 22.74 -16.64 -12.23
C THR A 32 23.21 -18.08 -11.91
N ILE A 33 23.99 -18.26 -10.83
CA ILE A 33 24.48 -19.57 -10.41
C ILE A 33 23.38 -20.38 -9.69
N LEU A 34 22.51 -19.74 -8.94
CA LEU A 34 21.42 -20.41 -8.21
C LEU A 34 20.29 -20.88 -9.15
N SER A 35 20.00 -20.16 -10.23
CA SER A 35 19.02 -20.58 -11.23
C SER A 35 19.49 -21.80 -12.03
N ALA A 36 20.79 -21.95 -12.26
CA ALA A 36 21.37 -23.10 -12.93
C ALA A 36 21.33 -24.38 -12.06
N LEU A 37 21.15 -24.25 -10.74
CA LEU A 37 21.02 -25.36 -9.78
C LEU A 37 19.58 -25.81 -9.55
N GLY A 38 18.58 -25.26 -10.28
CA GLY A 38 17.17 -25.61 -10.13
C GLY A 38 16.53 -25.11 -8.83
N LEU A 39 17.24 -24.31 -8.05
CA LEU A 39 16.69 -23.60 -6.90
C LEU A 39 15.87 -22.42 -7.44
N ARG A 40 14.54 -22.55 -7.44
CA ARG A 40 13.62 -21.43 -7.74
C ARG A 40 13.86 -20.33 -6.69
N THR A 41 14.66 -19.33 -7.06
CA THR A 41 14.62 -18.07 -6.34
C THR A 41 13.30 -17.43 -6.70
N MET A 42 12.42 -17.29 -5.73
CA MET A 42 11.12 -16.66 -5.93
C MET A 42 11.27 -15.16 -5.83
N PRO A 43 11.10 -14.44 -6.94
CA PRO A 43 11.58 -13.08 -7.01
C PRO A 43 10.58 -12.03 -6.58
N ALA A 44 9.32 -12.37 -6.27
CA ALA A 44 8.32 -11.39 -5.90
C ALA A 44 7.78 -11.58 -4.47
N THR A 45 7.87 -10.52 -3.68
CA THR A 45 7.30 -10.42 -2.33
C THR A 45 6.11 -9.45 -2.35
N VAL A 46 4.97 -9.86 -1.83
CA VAL A 46 3.79 -9.01 -1.66
C VAL A 46 3.72 -8.48 -0.23
N VAL A 47 3.54 -7.17 -0.07
CA VAL A 47 3.42 -6.51 1.22
C VAL A 47 2.03 -5.89 1.34
N LEU A 48 1.22 -6.36 2.30
CA LEU A 48 -0.20 -5.99 2.46
C LEU A 48 -0.50 -5.50 3.87
N GLY A 49 -1.44 -4.55 3.99
CA GLY A 49 -2.04 -4.22 5.27
C GLY A 49 -3.06 -5.30 5.68
N ALA A 50 -2.95 -5.80 6.90
CA ALA A 50 -3.80 -6.86 7.40
C ALA A 50 -5.03 -6.35 8.18
N GLN A 51 -5.14 -5.05 8.40
CA GLN A 51 -6.21 -4.40 9.18
C GLN A 51 -6.96 -3.36 8.31
N TRP A 52 -7.25 -2.17 8.83
CA TRP A 52 -7.93 -1.07 8.13
C TRP A 52 -6.98 -0.02 7.54
N GLY A 53 -5.76 -0.42 7.16
CA GLY A 53 -4.75 0.51 6.66
C GLY A 53 -3.95 1.17 7.79
N ASP A 54 -2.98 2.00 7.40
CA ASP A 54 -2.09 2.72 8.33
C ASP A 54 -1.25 1.82 9.27
N GLU A 55 -1.02 0.56 8.86
CA GLU A 55 -0.23 -0.41 9.64
C GLU A 55 1.29 -0.13 9.61
N GLY A 56 1.75 0.83 8.79
CA GLY A 56 3.17 1.17 8.67
C GLY A 56 3.88 0.49 7.50
N LYS A 57 3.15 0.17 6.43
CA LYS A 57 3.68 -0.47 5.20
C LYS A 57 4.90 0.23 4.62
N GLY A 58 4.87 1.56 4.53
CA GLY A 58 5.97 2.34 3.95
C GLY A 58 7.32 2.09 4.62
N LYS A 59 7.38 2.00 5.95
CA LYS A 59 8.61 1.69 6.71
C LYS A 59 9.17 0.31 6.32
N LEU A 60 8.32 -0.71 6.26
CA LEU A 60 8.77 -2.06 5.93
C LEU A 60 9.21 -2.16 4.46
N VAL A 61 8.43 -1.58 3.54
CA VAL A 61 8.78 -1.58 2.11
C VAL A 61 10.09 -0.84 1.86
N ASP A 62 10.30 0.33 2.48
CA ASP A 62 11.56 1.06 2.40
C ASP A 62 12.76 0.23 2.88
N ARG A 63 12.58 -0.54 3.95
CA ARG A 63 13.60 -1.43 4.48
C ARG A 63 13.87 -2.61 3.54
N LEU A 64 12.82 -3.27 3.05
CA LEU A 64 12.95 -4.39 2.09
C LEU A 64 13.53 -3.92 0.75
N ALA A 65 13.28 -2.67 0.35
CA ALA A 65 13.81 -2.07 -0.87
C ALA A 65 15.34 -1.97 -0.90
N GLU A 66 16.02 -2.14 0.23
CA GLU A 66 17.49 -2.22 0.30
C GLU A 66 18.04 -3.40 -0.52
N SER A 67 17.29 -4.50 -0.56
CA SER A 67 17.68 -5.71 -1.28
C SER A 67 16.83 -5.99 -2.51
N ALA A 68 15.92 -5.09 -2.88
CA ALA A 68 15.05 -5.24 -4.03
C ALA A 68 15.53 -4.42 -5.22
N THR A 69 15.35 -4.97 -6.42
CA THR A 69 15.61 -4.25 -7.67
C THR A 69 14.42 -3.33 -8.04
N TRP A 70 13.19 -3.75 -7.69
CA TRP A 70 11.96 -3.06 -8.06
C TRP A 70 10.98 -2.97 -6.90
N VAL A 71 10.30 -1.82 -6.79
CA VAL A 71 9.10 -1.65 -5.96
C VAL A 71 7.95 -1.22 -6.85
N ALA A 72 6.90 -2.04 -6.90
CA ALA A 72 5.74 -1.80 -7.74
C ALA A 72 4.47 -1.66 -6.89
N ARG A 73 3.75 -0.56 -7.07
CA ARG A 73 2.39 -0.42 -6.55
C ARG A 73 1.41 -1.00 -7.56
N PHE A 74 0.43 -1.76 -7.07
CA PHE A 74 -0.46 -2.53 -7.94
C PHE A 74 -1.93 -2.10 -7.85
N GLN A 75 -2.33 -1.25 -6.89
CA GLN A 75 -3.72 -0.80 -6.71
C GLN A 75 -3.81 0.50 -5.91
N GLY A 76 -5.04 1.06 -5.83
CA GLY A 76 -5.29 2.33 -5.18
C GLY A 76 -4.79 3.51 -6.00
N GLY A 77 -4.60 4.61 -5.36
CA GLY A 77 -4.12 5.85 -5.95
C GLY A 77 -3.56 6.78 -4.87
N ASN A 78 -3.78 8.07 -5.02
CA ASN A 78 -3.35 9.09 -4.08
C ASN A 78 -4.12 9.09 -2.73
N ASN A 79 -5.03 8.14 -2.51
CA ASN A 79 -5.65 7.87 -1.20
C ASN A 79 -4.76 7.04 -0.27
N ALA A 80 -3.63 6.49 -0.72
CA ALA A 80 -2.64 5.89 0.16
C ALA A 80 -1.90 6.97 0.96
N GLY A 81 -1.34 6.61 2.11
CA GLY A 81 -0.50 7.48 2.92
C GLY A 81 0.69 6.66 3.45
N HIS A 82 1.82 6.71 2.74
CA HIS A 82 3.05 6.05 3.15
C HIS A 82 3.98 7.07 3.78
N THR A 83 4.36 6.84 5.03
CA THR A 83 5.32 7.68 5.74
C THR A 83 6.61 6.90 5.93
N VAL A 84 7.72 7.49 5.51
CA VAL A 84 9.07 6.95 5.71
C VAL A 84 9.87 7.98 6.51
N VAL A 85 10.52 7.53 7.58
CA VAL A 85 11.36 8.35 8.44
C VAL A 85 12.83 8.02 8.17
N LEU A 86 13.60 9.01 7.76
CA LEU A 86 15.03 8.92 7.45
C LEU A 86 15.81 9.94 8.30
N GLY A 87 16.27 9.53 9.47
CA GLY A 87 16.84 10.46 10.44
C GLY A 87 15.82 11.55 10.80
N ASP A 88 16.17 12.81 10.61
CA ASP A 88 15.29 13.96 10.90
C ASP A 88 14.25 14.24 9.81
N ARG A 89 14.26 13.50 8.70
CA ARG A 89 13.36 13.71 7.56
C ARG A 89 12.16 12.79 7.64
N VAL A 90 10.96 13.37 7.59
CA VAL A 90 9.69 12.66 7.46
C VAL A 90 9.16 12.83 6.05
N LEU A 91 9.16 11.76 5.27
CA LEU A 91 8.70 11.74 3.88
C LEU A 91 7.28 11.13 3.83
N LYS A 92 6.38 11.79 3.14
CA LYS A 92 4.98 11.36 2.97
C LYS A 92 4.68 11.18 1.50
N PHE A 93 4.36 9.97 1.08
CA PHE A 93 4.02 9.63 -0.29
C PHE A 93 2.60 9.11 -0.38
N HIS A 94 1.92 9.44 -1.46
CA HIS A 94 0.58 8.95 -1.79
C HIS A 94 0.59 8.04 -3.03
N LEU A 95 1.35 8.41 -4.05
CA LEU A 95 1.48 7.67 -5.32
C LEU A 95 2.83 7.00 -5.47
N LEU A 96 3.91 7.70 -5.13
CA LEU A 96 5.26 7.17 -5.29
C LEU A 96 5.49 5.94 -4.41
N PRO A 97 6.06 4.85 -4.96
CA PRO A 97 6.46 3.69 -4.19
C PRO A 97 7.48 4.04 -3.11
N SER A 98 7.41 3.37 -1.95
CA SER A 98 8.30 3.63 -0.81
C SER A 98 9.78 3.35 -1.12
N GLY A 99 10.08 2.58 -2.18
CA GLY A 99 11.44 2.35 -2.69
C GLY A 99 12.12 3.59 -3.29
N ILE A 100 11.44 4.75 -3.37
CA ILE A 100 12.01 5.99 -3.90
C ILE A 100 13.27 6.43 -3.15
N THR A 101 13.36 6.09 -1.88
CA THR A 101 14.50 6.41 -1.01
C THR A 101 15.80 5.68 -1.40
N ARG A 102 15.72 4.66 -2.26
CA ARG A 102 16.84 3.86 -2.77
C ARG A 102 17.10 4.23 -4.22
N GLU A 103 18.26 4.83 -4.51
CA GLU A 103 18.59 5.36 -5.84
C GLU A 103 18.65 4.27 -6.92
N GLU A 104 19.05 3.06 -6.56
CA GLU A 104 19.18 1.92 -7.49
C GLU A 104 17.86 1.17 -7.70
N CYS A 105 16.81 1.49 -6.93
CA CYS A 105 15.53 0.79 -7.01
C CYS A 105 14.65 1.36 -8.12
N GLY A 106 14.18 0.52 -9.03
CA GLY A 106 13.15 0.84 -10.01
C GLY A 106 11.78 1.00 -9.35
N LEU A 107 11.01 2.00 -9.80
CA LEU A 107 9.71 2.36 -9.25
C LEU A 107 8.63 2.17 -10.30
N VAL A 108 7.59 1.42 -9.96
CA VAL A 108 6.51 1.10 -10.89
C VAL A 108 5.15 1.49 -10.31
N LEU A 109 4.39 2.23 -11.10
CA LEU A 109 2.97 2.47 -10.90
C LEU A 109 2.20 1.55 -11.85
N GLY A 110 1.64 0.44 -11.30
CA GLY A 110 1.13 -0.70 -12.06
C GLY A 110 -0.26 -0.52 -12.64
N ASP A 111 -0.71 -1.54 -13.38
CA ASP A 111 -1.95 -1.57 -14.17
C ASP A 111 -3.22 -1.33 -13.36
N GLY A 112 -3.23 -1.80 -12.09
CA GLY A 112 -4.39 -1.72 -11.22
C GLY A 112 -4.58 -0.35 -10.57
N MET A 113 -3.62 0.56 -10.68
CA MET A 113 -3.69 1.89 -10.07
C MET A 113 -4.65 2.83 -10.81
N VAL A 114 -5.13 3.82 -10.06
CA VAL A 114 -5.71 5.06 -10.59
C VAL A 114 -4.79 6.21 -10.16
N ILE A 115 -4.31 6.99 -11.12
CA ILE A 115 -3.20 7.92 -10.92
C ILE A 115 -3.68 9.34 -11.20
N ASP A 116 -3.49 10.22 -10.23
CA ASP A 116 -3.64 11.65 -10.38
C ASP A 116 -2.28 12.24 -10.82
N PRO A 117 -2.15 12.71 -12.08
CA PRO A 117 -0.88 13.18 -12.61
C PRO A 117 -0.36 14.44 -11.91
N TRP A 118 -1.25 15.30 -11.44
CA TRP A 118 -0.88 16.54 -10.76
C TRP A 118 -0.36 16.26 -9.34
N VAL A 119 -0.98 15.31 -8.64
CA VAL A 119 -0.48 14.86 -7.34
C VAL A 119 0.86 14.15 -7.51
N LEU A 120 1.02 13.33 -8.55
CA LEU A 120 2.30 12.67 -8.84
C LEU A 120 3.41 13.67 -9.11
N ASP A 121 3.14 14.70 -9.94
CA ASP A 121 4.11 15.76 -10.22
C ASP A 121 4.49 16.53 -8.96
N LYS A 122 3.50 16.87 -8.13
CA LYS A 122 3.75 17.51 -6.84
C LYS A 122 4.66 16.67 -5.94
N GLU A 123 4.39 15.37 -5.80
CA GLU A 123 5.22 14.48 -4.97
C GLU A 123 6.66 14.37 -5.49
N LEU A 124 6.84 14.32 -6.82
CA LEU A 124 8.16 14.34 -7.43
C LEU A 124 8.90 15.64 -7.16
N ASN A 125 8.22 16.78 -7.27
CA ASN A 125 8.80 18.09 -6.97
C ASN A 125 9.15 18.22 -5.48
N ASP A 126 8.27 17.79 -4.58
CA ASP A 126 8.51 17.78 -3.12
C ASP A 126 9.73 16.88 -2.78
N TRP A 127 9.86 15.72 -3.44
CA TRP A 127 11.00 14.83 -3.31
C TRP A 127 12.32 15.50 -3.73
N VAL A 128 12.34 16.15 -4.90
CA VAL A 128 13.53 16.83 -5.44
C VAL A 128 13.91 18.03 -4.58
N GLN A 129 12.94 18.85 -4.17
CA GLN A 129 13.17 19.99 -3.26
C GLN A 129 13.72 19.52 -1.90
N GLY A 130 13.31 18.34 -1.45
CA GLY A 130 13.88 17.70 -0.28
C GLY A 130 15.28 17.11 -0.49
N GLY A 131 15.95 17.32 -1.63
CA GLY A 131 17.29 16.85 -1.94
C GLY A 131 17.35 15.44 -2.55
N GLY A 132 16.20 14.84 -2.92
CA GLY A 132 16.16 13.60 -3.68
C GLY A 132 16.48 13.81 -5.16
N LYS A 133 16.95 12.74 -5.83
CA LYS A 133 17.17 12.78 -7.28
C LYS A 133 15.86 12.49 -8.01
N ASP A 134 15.55 13.27 -9.06
CA ASP A 134 14.37 13.04 -9.90
C ASP A 134 14.43 11.66 -10.56
N PRO A 135 13.48 10.76 -10.28
CA PRO A 135 13.43 9.43 -10.90
C PRO A 135 12.81 9.45 -12.30
N SER A 136 12.20 10.55 -12.72
CA SER A 136 11.47 10.66 -13.98
C SER A 136 12.35 10.33 -15.19
N GLY A 137 11.83 9.51 -16.10
CA GLY A 137 12.53 9.08 -17.31
C GLY A 137 13.77 8.21 -17.08
N LYS A 138 14.04 7.79 -15.84
CA LYS A 138 15.21 6.95 -15.50
C LYS A 138 14.80 5.66 -14.80
N ARG A 139 14.09 5.75 -13.68
CA ARG A 139 13.70 4.64 -12.83
C ARG A 139 12.23 4.67 -12.38
N LEU A 140 11.45 5.70 -12.75
CA LEU A 140 10.01 5.74 -12.57
C LEU A 140 9.31 5.30 -13.85
N PHE A 141 8.45 4.29 -13.74
CA PHE A 141 7.67 3.73 -14.83
C PHE A 141 6.18 3.73 -14.48
N ILE A 142 5.37 4.23 -15.40
CA ILE A 142 3.92 4.33 -15.27
C ILE A 142 3.30 3.35 -16.26
N SER A 143 2.41 2.48 -15.77
CA SER A 143 1.70 1.55 -16.63
C SER A 143 0.85 2.30 -17.66
N ASN A 144 1.00 1.91 -18.90
CA ASN A 144 0.13 2.36 -19.99
C ASN A 144 -1.33 1.90 -19.82
N ARG A 145 -1.61 0.89 -18.96
CA ARG A 145 -2.96 0.41 -18.62
C ARG A 145 -3.56 1.05 -17.38
N ALA A 146 -2.79 1.79 -16.59
CA ALA A 146 -3.31 2.52 -15.44
C ALA A 146 -4.31 3.60 -15.88
N HIS A 147 -5.30 3.86 -15.03
CA HIS A 147 -6.33 4.86 -15.29
C HIS A 147 -5.93 6.22 -14.71
N ILE A 148 -6.38 7.27 -15.36
CA ILE A 148 -6.07 8.65 -15.00
C ILE A 148 -7.23 9.23 -14.19
N ILE A 149 -6.90 9.79 -13.04
CA ILE A 149 -7.82 10.64 -12.28
C ILE A 149 -7.81 12.03 -12.93
N LEU A 150 -8.95 12.42 -13.47
CA LEU A 150 -9.16 13.76 -14.03
C LEU A 150 -9.94 14.65 -13.02
N PRO A 151 -9.90 15.98 -13.16
CA PRO A 151 -10.54 16.89 -12.21
C PRO A 151 -12.01 16.61 -11.93
N TYR A 152 -12.80 16.19 -12.94
CA TYR A 152 -14.21 15.88 -12.74
C TYR A 152 -14.44 14.72 -11.75
N HIS A 153 -13.52 13.76 -11.64
CA HIS A 153 -13.61 12.70 -10.64
C HIS A 153 -13.51 13.26 -9.22
N THR A 154 -12.61 14.21 -9.00
CA THR A 154 -12.45 14.85 -7.69
C THR A 154 -13.65 15.73 -7.33
N TYR A 155 -14.28 16.39 -8.32
CA TYR A 155 -15.50 17.15 -8.10
C TYR A 155 -16.65 16.24 -7.67
N ILE A 156 -16.83 15.08 -8.30
CA ILE A 156 -17.86 14.09 -7.95
C ILE A 156 -17.59 13.50 -6.56
N ASP A 157 -16.35 13.07 -6.29
CA ASP A 157 -15.96 12.45 -5.01
C ASP A 157 -16.14 13.42 -3.82
N GLY A 158 -15.90 14.71 -4.04
CA GLY A 158 -16.08 15.74 -3.03
C GLY A 158 -17.53 15.96 -2.58
N LEU A 159 -18.51 15.48 -3.34
CA LEU A 159 -19.94 15.58 -3.01
C LEU A 159 -20.41 14.44 -2.09
N ASP A 160 -19.71 13.30 -2.07
CA ASP A 160 -20.09 12.15 -1.24
C ASP A 160 -19.62 12.35 0.21
N LYS A 161 -20.60 12.65 1.09
CA LYS A 161 -20.37 12.80 2.54
C LYS A 161 -20.72 11.56 3.35
N LYS A 162 -21.38 10.55 2.75
CA LYS A 162 -21.93 9.38 3.48
C LYS A 162 -20.85 8.39 3.88
N ILE A 163 -19.94 8.08 2.97
CA ILE A 163 -18.87 7.10 3.19
C ILE A 163 -17.66 7.73 3.90
N GLY A 164 -17.53 9.06 3.83
CA GLY A 164 -16.39 9.79 4.40
C GLY A 164 -15.13 9.63 3.55
N THR A 165 -15.28 9.69 2.22
CA THR A 165 -14.19 9.56 1.24
C THR A 165 -13.07 10.58 1.47
N THR A 166 -11.94 10.38 0.81
CA THR A 166 -10.82 11.33 0.83
C THR A 166 -11.02 12.52 -0.10
N GLY A 167 -12.06 12.51 -0.95
CA GLY A 167 -12.34 13.55 -1.96
C GLY A 167 -11.29 13.61 -3.08
N ARG A 168 -10.58 12.51 -3.34
CA ARG A 168 -9.46 12.44 -4.28
C ARG A 168 -9.78 11.80 -5.62
N GLY A 169 -11.06 11.58 -5.91
CA GLY A 169 -11.54 11.02 -7.17
C GLY A 169 -11.33 9.52 -7.34
N ILE A 170 -10.94 8.80 -6.29
CA ILE A 170 -10.62 7.36 -6.38
C ILE A 170 -11.85 6.54 -6.79
N GLY A 171 -12.95 6.66 -6.04
CA GLY A 171 -14.19 5.94 -6.30
C GLY A 171 -14.74 6.19 -7.70
N PRO A 172 -14.96 7.44 -8.10
CA PRO A 172 -15.43 7.77 -9.45
C PRO A 172 -14.52 7.24 -10.56
N THR A 173 -13.19 7.27 -10.40
CA THR A 173 -12.27 6.75 -11.42
C THR A 173 -12.34 5.23 -11.52
N TYR A 174 -12.46 4.50 -10.39
CA TYR A 174 -12.69 3.05 -10.43
C TYR A 174 -14.07 2.71 -11.01
N ALA A 175 -15.11 3.51 -10.76
CA ALA A 175 -16.42 3.35 -11.39
C ALA A 175 -16.32 3.47 -12.91
N ASP A 176 -15.63 4.48 -13.42
CA ASP A 176 -15.41 4.67 -14.85
C ASP A 176 -14.56 3.54 -15.47
N LYS A 177 -13.56 3.03 -14.74
CA LYS A 177 -12.80 1.84 -15.14
C LYS A 177 -13.71 0.63 -15.34
N ILE A 178 -14.60 0.34 -14.39
CA ILE A 178 -15.52 -0.80 -14.45
C ILE A 178 -16.59 -0.59 -15.53
N ASN A 179 -17.06 0.64 -15.72
CA ASN A 179 -17.97 1.03 -16.79
C ASN A 179 -17.30 1.04 -18.18
N ARG A 180 -15.98 0.88 -18.24
CA ARG A 180 -15.16 0.86 -19.47
C ARG A 180 -15.20 2.18 -20.26
N ILE A 181 -15.28 3.30 -19.52
CA ILE A 181 -15.27 4.66 -20.05
C ILE A 181 -14.11 5.50 -19.51
N GLY A 182 -13.34 4.94 -18.58
CA GLY A 182 -12.17 5.60 -17.97
C GLY A 182 -11.02 5.77 -18.97
N LEU A 183 -10.27 6.85 -18.79
CA LEU A 183 -9.09 7.17 -19.62
C LEU A 183 -7.86 6.45 -19.04
N ARG A 184 -7.12 5.72 -19.90
CA ARG A 184 -5.83 5.11 -19.56
C ARG A 184 -4.67 5.91 -20.15
N PHE A 185 -3.48 5.73 -19.62
CA PHE A 185 -2.28 6.37 -20.19
C PHE A 185 -1.99 5.93 -21.63
N ALA A 186 -2.35 4.70 -22.03
CA ALA A 186 -2.22 4.24 -23.42
C ALA A 186 -3.11 5.00 -24.39
N ASP A 187 -4.22 5.54 -23.93
CA ASP A 187 -5.26 6.12 -24.76
C ASP A 187 -5.08 7.62 -24.98
N LEU A 188 -4.11 8.26 -24.30
CA LEU A 188 -3.83 9.69 -24.37
C LEU A 188 -3.66 10.24 -25.82
N PRO A 189 -3.00 9.52 -26.75
CA PRO A 189 -2.83 10.01 -28.13
C PRO A 189 -4.10 9.95 -29.00
N TYR A 190 -5.17 9.31 -28.48
CA TYR A 190 -6.36 8.98 -29.28
C TYR A 190 -7.64 9.59 -28.72
N CYS A 191 -7.53 10.66 -27.90
CA CYS A 191 -8.66 11.30 -27.25
C CYS A 191 -9.52 12.08 -28.23
N ASP A 192 -10.83 11.87 -28.20
CA ASP A 192 -11.82 12.81 -28.72
C ASP A 192 -12.28 13.72 -27.59
N PHE A 193 -11.72 14.95 -27.55
CA PHE A 193 -11.95 15.91 -26.46
C PHE A 193 -13.40 16.39 -26.39
N ASN A 194 -14.11 16.48 -27.53
CA ASN A 194 -15.53 16.87 -27.57
C ASN A 194 -16.41 15.79 -26.96
N GLU A 195 -16.19 14.53 -27.33
CA GLU A 195 -16.91 13.39 -26.74
C GLU A 195 -16.61 13.27 -25.24
N MET A 196 -15.34 13.41 -24.85
CA MET A 196 -14.93 13.36 -23.44
C MET A 196 -15.58 14.48 -22.63
N ALA A 197 -15.56 15.73 -23.12
CA ALA A 197 -16.21 16.86 -22.42
C ALA A 197 -17.72 16.65 -22.28
N ALA A 198 -18.39 16.19 -23.32
CA ALA A 198 -19.82 15.90 -23.27
C ALA A 198 -20.16 14.84 -22.22
N ARG A 199 -19.38 13.73 -22.19
CA ARG A 199 -19.56 12.64 -21.22
C ARG A 199 -19.30 13.09 -19.79
N GLN A 200 -18.19 13.82 -19.53
CA GLN A 200 -17.84 14.30 -18.20
C GLN A 200 -18.87 15.31 -17.69
N ASN A 201 -19.34 16.22 -18.54
CA ASN A 201 -20.38 17.18 -18.17
C ASN A 201 -21.70 16.50 -17.81
N LYS A 202 -22.07 15.43 -18.51
CA LYS A 202 -23.25 14.63 -18.15
C LYS A 202 -23.08 13.94 -16.79
N ALA A 203 -21.89 13.41 -16.49
CA ALA A 203 -21.59 12.82 -15.17
C ALA A 203 -21.65 13.87 -14.04
N LEU A 204 -21.06 15.05 -14.26
CA LEU A 204 -21.10 16.17 -13.32
C LEU A 204 -22.54 16.65 -13.06
N GLU A 205 -23.34 16.76 -14.10
CA GLU A 205 -24.75 17.15 -13.99
C GLU A 205 -25.56 16.11 -13.20
N HIS A 206 -25.38 14.82 -13.50
CA HIS A 206 -26.03 13.74 -12.75
C HIS A 206 -25.64 13.72 -11.27
N ALA A 207 -24.41 14.05 -10.95
CA ALA A 207 -23.93 14.20 -9.57
C ALA A 207 -24.41 15.50 -8.88
N GLY A 208 -25.10 16.39 -9.60
CA GLY A 208 -25.51 17.70 -9.07
C GLY A 208 -24.37 18.71 -8.97
N CYS A 209 -23.27 18.49 -9.68
CA CYS A 209 -22.12 19.38 -9.72
C CYS A 209 -22.33 20.53 -10.70
N ARG A 210 -21.95 21.75 -10.32
CA ARG A 210 -22.09 22.95 -11.17
C ARG A 210 -20.91 23.17 -12.12
N GLN A 211 -19.78 22.55 -11.83
CA GLN A 211 -18.59 22.62 -12.67
C GLN A 211 -18.88 22.08 -14.07
N ARG A 212 -18.17 22.62 -15.04
CA ARG A 212 -18.21 22.14 -16.42
C ARG A 212 -16.77 22.02 -16.93
N VAL A 213 -16.58 21.16 -17.92
CA VAL A 213 -15.28 20.91 -18.56
C VAL A 213 -15.44 21.20 -20.04
N THR A 214 -14.49 21.88 -20.65
CA THR A 214 -14.46 22.14 -22.11
C THR A 214 -13.50 21.18 -22.81
N ALA A 215 -13.64 21.08 -24.14
CA ALA A 215 -12.71 20.28 -24.95
C ALA A 215 -11.29 20.85 -24.92
N GLU A 216 -11.17 22.18 -24.93
CA GLU A 216 -9.89 22.91 -24.88
C GLU A 216 -9.16 22.65 -23.55
N GLU A 217 -9.87 22.72 -22.41
CA GLU A 217 -9.29 22.39 -21.11
C GLU A 217 -8.77 20.96 -21.05
N LEU A 218 -9.52 20.01 -21.65
CA LEU A 218 -9.09 18.60 -21.71
C LEU A 218 -7.86 18.43 -22.60
N GLU A 219 -7.79 19.11 -23.74
CA GLU A 219 -6.63 19.07 -24.62
C GLU A 219 -5.38 19.61 -23.94
N GLU A 220 -5.49 20.73 -23.22
CA GLU A 220 -4.40 21.28 -22.42
C GLU A 220 -3.92 20.31 -21.34
N GLN A 221 -4.85 19.72 -20.57
CA GLN A 221 -4.55 18.74 -19.51
C GLN A 221 -3.86 17.50 -20.08
N ILE A 222 -4.39 16.93 -21.15
CA ILE A 222 -3.84 15.72 -21.77
C ILE A 222 -2.46 16.00 -22.38
N SER A 223 -2.29 17.14 -23.06
CA SER A 223 -1.00 17.57 -23.61
C SER A 223 0.04 17.74 -22.51
N TRP A 224 -0.34 18.33 -21.38
CA TRP A 224 0.55 18.46 -20.24
C TRP A 224 0.96 17.09 -19.68
N ILE A 225 0.02 16.15 -19.51
CA ILE A 225 0.32 14.79 -19.02
C ILE A 225 1.32 14.10 -19.97
N GLN A 226 1.08 14.17 -21.28
CA GLN A 226 1.97 13.59 -22.30
C GLN A 226 3.37 14.17 -22.25
N ASN A 227 3.48 15.50 -22.16
CA ASN A 227 4.76 16.19 -22.10
C ASN A 227 5.53 15.86 -20.81
N ARG A 228 4.82 15.81 -19.68
CA ARG A 228 5.44 15.59 -18.36
C ARG A 228 5.85 14.15 -18.12
N PHE A 229 5.01 13.18 -18.51
CA PHE A 229 5.16 11.77 -18.15
C PHE A 229 5.38 10.83 -19.34
N GLY A 230 5.30 11.32 -20.58
CA GLY A 230 5.34 10.47 -21.77
C GLY A 230 6.54 9.51 -21.83
N SER A 231 7.71 9.94 -21.35
CA SER A 231 8.91 9.08 -21.29
C SER A 231 8.88 8.01 -20.21
N ALA A 232 7.98 8.14 -19.21
CA ALA A 232 7.82 7.18 -18.13
C ALA A 232 6.71 6.16 -18.44
N ILE A 233 5.83 6.44 -19.40
CA ILE A 233 4.71 5.57 -19.76
C ILE A 233 5.21 4.35 -20.56
N THR A 234 4.93 3.15 -20.07
CA THR A 234 5.36 1.89 -20.72
C THR A 234 4.42 0.74 -20.35
N ASP A 235 4.60 -0.43 -20.99
CA ASP A 235 4.00 -1.68 -20.53
C ASP A 235 4.80 -2.20 -19.32
N THR A 236 4.32 -1.86 -18.13
CA THR A 236 4.99 -2.25 -16.88
C THR A 236 4.88 -3.74 -16.58
N GLY A 237 3.86 -4.43 -17.09
CA GLY A 237 3.73 -5.88 -16.98
C GLY A 237 4.87 -6.58 -17.71
N ILE A 238 5.17 -6.18 -18.95
CA ILE A 238 6.34 -6.70 -19.71
C ILE A 238 7.65 -6.35 -19.01
N LEU A 239 7.78 -5.14 -18.49
CA LEU A 239 8.96 -4.69 -17.76
C LEU A 239 9.25 -5.61 -16.56
N LEU A 240 8.25 -5.82 -15.70
CA LEU A 240 8.38 -6.65 -14.49
C LEU A 240 8.54 -8.14 -14.83
N ASP A 241 7.83 -8.67 -15.83
CA ASP A 241 7.98 -10.07 -16.27
C ASP A 241 9.40 -10.35 -16.77
N ASN A 242 10.00 -9.41 -17.52
CA ASN A 242 11.39 -9.52 -17.94
C ASN A 242 12.36 -9.44 -16.75
N ALA A 243 12.12 -8.54 -15.79
CA ALA A 243 12.90 -8.44 -14.56
C ALA A 243 12.88 -9.77 -13.77
N LEU A 244 11.71 -10.39 -13.63
CA LEU A 244 11.52 -11.68 -12.98
C LEU A 244 12.30 -12.80 -13.68
N LYS A 245 12.28 -12.84 -15.02
CA LYS A 245 13.05 -13.80 -15.82
C LYS A 245 14.56 -13.63 -15.67
N MET A 246 15.02 -12.43 -15.34
CA MET A 246 16.44 -12.14 -15.07
C MET A 246 16.83 -12.43 -13.60
N GLY A 247 15.87 -12.80 -12.76
CA GLY A 247 16.10 -13.09 -11.34
C GLY A 247 16.08 -11.86 -10.45
N ASP A 248 15.56 -10.73 -10.93
CA ASP A 248 15.40 -9.50 -10.15
C ASP A 248 14.39 -9.69 -9.02
N ARG A 249 14.65 -9.06 -7.88
CA ARG A 249 13.77 -9.08 -6.71
C ARG A 249 12.75 -7.95 -6.80
N ILE A 250 11.47 -8.30 -6.76
CA ILE A 250 10.36 -7.34 -6.86
C ILE A 250 9.57 -7.31 -5.56
N ILE A 251 9.27 -6.12 -5.07
CA ILE A 251 8.31 -5.88 -4.00
C ILE A 251 7.02 -5.35 -4.61
N LEU A 252 5.91 -6.03 -4.37
CA LEU A 252 4.57 -5.57 -4.70
C LEU A 252 3.97 -4.88 -3.47
N GLU A 253 3.96 -3.55 -3.50
CA GLU A 253 3.54 -2.69 -2.40
C GLU A 253 2.04 -2.42 -2.47
N GLY A 254 1.28 -2.96 -1.51
CA GLY A 254 -0.15 -2.70 -1.35
C GLY A 254 -0.43 -1.36 -0.68
N ALA A 255 -1.60 -0.81 -0.98
CA ALA A 255 -2.16 0.35 -0.30
C ALA A 255 -3.39 -0.06 0.53
N GLN A 256 -3.78 0.76 1.49
CA GLN A 256 -4.87 0.48 2.44
C GLN A 256 -4.62 -0.81 3.24
N GLY A 257 -5.67 -1.57 3.58
CA GLY A 257 -5.60 -2.83 4.29
C GLY A 257 -6.76 -3.75 3.92
N CYS A 258 -6.68 -5.02 4.32
CA CYS A 258 -7.65 -6.06 3.94
C CYS A 258 -9.10 -5.71 4.29
N LEU A 259 -9.32 -5.05 5.43
CA LEU A 259 -10.67 -4.66 5.89
C LEU A 259 -11.23 -3.44 5.12
N LEU A 260 -10.42 -2.82 4.26
CA LEU A 260 -10.83 -1.79 3.30
C LEU A 260 -10.98 -2.32 1.88
N ASP A 261 -10.81 -3.62 1.66
CA ASP A 261 -11.02 -4.27 0.36
C ASP A 261 -12.48 -4.16 -0.07
N ILE A 262 -12.72 -3.90 -1.36
CA ILE A 262 -14.07 -3.70 -1.90
C ILE A 262 -14.97 -4.92 -1.73
N ASP A 263 -14.40 -6.13 -1.80
CA ASP A 263 -15.12 -7.40 -1.73
C ASP A 263 -15.03 -8.06 -0.36
N GLN A 264 -13.85 -8.02 0.28
CA GLN A 264 -13.54 -8.74 1.51
C GLN A 264 -13.55 -7.86 2.76
N GLY A 265 -13.70 -6.55 2.59
CA GLY A 265 -13.69 -5.58 3.67
C GLY A 265 -15.06 -5.33 4.30
N THR A 266 -15.12 -4.31 5.16
CA THR A 266 -16.32 -3.90 5.90
C THR A 266 -17.23 -3.00 5.06
N PHE A 267 -17.73 -3.52 3.93
CA PHE A 267 -18.62 -2.79 3.03
C PHE A 267 -19.85 -2.24 3.78
N PRO A 268 -20.28 -0.95 3.54
CA PRO A 268 -19.81 -0.04 2.48
C PRO A 268 -18.61 0.84 2.87
N PHE A 269 -18.05 0.72 4.07
CA PHE A 269 -16.96 1.55 4.58
C PHE A 269 -15.60 0.99 4.15
N VAL A 270 -15.37 0.96 2.85
CA VAL A 270 -14.20 0.38 2.17
C VAL A 270 -13.64 1.34 1.11
N THR A 271 -12.48 0.99 0.55
CA THR A 271 -11.96 1.65 -0.66
C THR A 271 -12.55 0.99 -1.91
N SER A 272 -12.48 1.67 -3.05
CA SER A 272 -13.02 1.16 -4.33
C SER A 272 -12.08 0.22 -5.07
N SER A 273 -11.07 -0.34 -4.41
CA SER A 273 -10.11 -1.25 -5.03
C SER A 273 -9.98 -2.56 -4.26
N VAL A 274 -9.52 -3.60 -4.96
CA VAL A 274 -9.16 -4.89 -4.36
C VAL A 274 -7.77 -4.76 -3.77
N THR A 275 -7.68 -4.84 -2.43
CA THR A 275 -6.44 -4.64 -1.66
C THR A 275 -5.71 -5.94 -1.34
N SER A 276 -6.34 -7.08 -1.63
CA SER A 276 -5.87 -8.42 -1.29
C SER A 276 -4.79 -8.95 -2.24
N ARG A 277 -4.12 -10.04 -1.80
CA ARG A 277 -3.09 -10.78 -2.57
C ARG A 277 -3.55 -11.13 -3.99
N GLY A 278 -4.81 -11.51 -4.16
CA GLY A 278 -5.36 -11.91 -5.46
C GLY A 278 -5.18 -10.83 -6.53
N ASN A 279 -5.21 -9.55 -6.15
CA ASN A 279 -4.99 -8.44 -7.07
C ASN A 279 -3.52 -8.03 -7.22
N ALA A 280 -2.61 -8.45 -6.35
CA ALA A 280 -1.24 -7.96 -6.37
C ALA A 280 -0.54 -8.22 -7.71
N THR A 281 -0.61 -9.45 -8.19
CA THR A 281 -0.02 -9.84 -9.46
C THR A 281 -0.83 -9.36 -10.67
N HIS A 282 -2.17 -9.37 -10.57
CA HIS A 282 -3.04 -8.84 -11.62
C HIS A 282 -2.81 -7.34 -11.84
N GLY A 283 -2.81 -6.56 -10.76
CA GLY A 283 -2.58 -5.11 -10.82
C GLY A 283 -1.13 -4.71 -11.16
N ALA A 284 -0.17 -5.62 -11.02
CA ALA A 284 1.20 -5.45 -11.48
C ALA A 284 1.44 -5.97 -12.91
N GLY A 285 0.49 -6.71 -13.50
CA GLY A 285 0.58 -7.28 -14.84
C GLY A 285 1.53 -8.48 -14.95
N ILE A 286 1.70 -9.26 -13.87
CA ILE A 286 2.59 -10.43 -13.81
C ILE A 286 1.85 -11.71 -13.45
N HIS A 287 2.47 -12.86 -13.72
CA HIS A 287 1.89 -14.16 -13.40
C HIS A 287 1.92 -14.46 -11.88
N PRO A 288 0.81 -14.96 -11.28
CA PRO A 288 0.73 -15.20 -9.83
C PRO A 288 1.72 -16.25 -9.30
N GLY A 289 2.21 -17.16 -10.14
CA GLY A 289 3.21 -18.15 -9.77
C GLY A 289 4.60 -17.59 -9.45
N HIS A 290 4.79 -16.28 -9.55
CA HIS A 290 6.05 -15.62 -9.15
C HIS A 290 6.03 -15.14 -7.69
N VAL A 291 4.92 -15.31 -6.95
CA VAL A 291 4.78 -14.84 -5.58
C VAL A 291 4.74 -15.99 -4.60
N ASP A 292 5.78 -16.10 -3.77
CA ASP A 292 5.81 -17.05 -2.65
C ASP A 292 5.72 -16.38 -1.30
N THR A 293 6.27 -15.18 -1.18
CA THR A 293 6.29 -14.46 0.08
C THR A 293 5.16 -13.43 0.11
N VAL A 294 4.31 -13.53 1.11
CA VAL A 294 3.21 -12.59 1.35
C VAL A 294 3.30 -12.13 2.79
N ILE A 295 3.74 -10.89 2.97
CA ILE A 295 3.92 -10.29 4.29
C ILE A 295 2.65 -9.51 4.66
N GLY A 296 1.98 -9.96 5.71
CA GLY A 296 0.88 -9.23 6.34
C GLY A 296 1.42 -8.24 7.37
N ILE A 297 1.17 -6.94 7.19
CA ILE A 297 1.54 -5.96 8.21
C ILE A 297 0.36 -5.71 9.13
N THR A 298 0.57 -5.83 10.42
CA THR A 298 -0.42 -5.55 11.46
C THR A 298 0.18 -4.70 12.56
N LYS A 299 -0.61 -3.82 13.18
CA LYS A 299 -0.23 -3.18 14.43
C LYS A 299 -0.45 -4.13 15.60
N ALA A 300 0.25 -3.91 16.70
CA ALA A 300 0.02 -4.62 17.96
C ALA A 300 -1.34 -4.27 18.62
N TYR A 301 -2.09 -3.39 18.03
CA TYR A 301 -3.46 -3.01 18.35
C TYR A 301 -4.19 -2.66 17.05
N ILE A 302 -5.44 -2.22 17.10
CA ILE A 302 -6.20 -1.87 15.88
C ILE A 302 -6.44 -0.37 15.82
N THR A 303 -6.39 0.16 14.59
CA THR A 303 -6.85 1.54 14.31
C THR A 303 -7.72 1.59 13.08
N ARG A 304 -8.65 2.53 13.07
CA ARG A 304 -9.52 2.81 11.92
C ARG A 304 -9.71 4.31 11.72
N VAL A 305 -9.71 4.74 10.46
CA VAL A 305 -10.11 6.08 10.04
C VAL A 305 -11.51 6.02 9.43
N GLY A 306 -12.33 7.04 9.71
CA GLY A 306 -13.67 7.16 9.13
C GLY A 306 -14.74 6.33 9.84
N ASN A 307 -15.86 6.19 9.15
CA ASN A 307 -17.06 5.53 9.68
C ASN A 307 -16.96 4.00 9.61
N GLY A 308 -17.95 3.30 10.15
CA GLY A 308 -18.05 1.85 10.21
C GLY A 308 -17.65 1.28 11.56
N HIS A 309 -18.07 0.05 11.83
CA HIS A 309 -17.93 -0.59 13.14
C HIS A 309 -16.53 -1.16 13.34
N MET A 310 -16.08 -1.14 14.58
CA MET A 310 -14.82 -1.71 15.07
C MET A 310 -15.09 -2.31 16.45
N PRO A 311 -15.37 -3.62 16.55
CA PRO A 311 -15.85 -4.25 17.79
C PRO A 311 -14.95 -4.04 19.00
N THR A 312 -13.66 -3.90 18.79
CA THR A 312 -12.66 -3.73 19.85
C THR A 312 -12.34 -2.27 20.17
N GLU A 313 -13.13 -1.30 19.65
CA GLU A 313 -12.88 0.13 19.86
C GLU A 313 -12.91 0.50 21.35
N LEU A 314 -12.01 1.40 21.74
CA LEU A 314 -11.84 1.86 23.11
C LEU A 314 -12.16 3.35 23.24
N PHE A 315 -12.94 3.67 24.28
CA PHE A 315 -13.37 5.02 24.62
C PHE A 315 -12.87 5.46 25.99
N ASP A 316 -11.97 4.68 26.59
CA ASP A 316 -11.41 4.82 27.92
C ASP A 316 -9.97 5.38 27.89
N GLU A 317 -9.31 5.39 29.06
CA GLU A 317 -7.94 5.86 29.22
C GLU A 317 -6.95 5.06 28.38
N VAL A 318 -7.23 3.77 28.12
CA VAL A 318 -6.38 2.93 27.26
C VAL A 318 -6.50 3.39 25.81
N GLY A 319 -7.71 3.69 25.33
CA GLY A 319 -7.92 4.26 24.00
C GLY A 319 -7.20 5.59 23.81
N GLU A 320 -7.16 6.43 24.86
CA GLU A 320 -6.41 7.68 24.85
C GLU A 320 -4.90 7.45 24.83
N HIS A 321 -4.40 6.50 25.63
CA HIS A 321 -3.00 6.07 25.62
C HIS A 321 -2.56 5.62 24.22
N LEU A 322 -3.32 4.71 23.59
CA LEU A 322 -3.01 4.22 22.25
C LEU A 322 -2.97 5.35 21.21
N THR A 323 -3.86 6.34 21.34
CA THR A 323 -3.91 7.50 20.44
C THR A 323 -2.72 8.43 20.63
N SER A 324 -2.44 8.80 21.87
CA SER A 324 -1.43 9.80 22.20
C SER A 324 -0.02 9.25 22.02
N VAL A 325 0.31 8.11 22.62
CA VAL A 325 1.62 7.45 22.51
C VAL A 325 1.86 6.94 21.09
N GLY A 326 0.80 6.37 20.47
CA GLY A 326 0.85 5.89 19.11
C GLY A 326 0.85 7.00 18.04
N HIS A 327 0.65 8.27 18.40
CA HIS A 327 0.46 9.38 17.44
C HIS A 327 -0.55 9.03 16.33
N GLU A 328 -1.72 8.50 16.75
CA GLU A 328 -2.71 7.96 15.83
C GLU A 328 -3.57 9.06 15.20
N PHE A 329 -2.94 9.77 14.24
CA PHE A 329 -3.57 10.78 13.40
C PHE A 329 -3.35 10.44 11.92
N GLY A 330 -4.36 10.69 11.10
CA GLY A 330 -4.31 10.40 9.66
C GLY A 330 -3.23 11.24 8.96
N THR A 331 -2.34 10.60 8.24
CA THR A 331 -1.22 11.25 7.54
C THR A 331 -1.70 12.32 6.55
N THR A 332 -2.84 12.09 5.92
CA THR A 332 -3.42 12.95 4.88
C THR A 332 -4.39 13.99 5.44
N THR A 333 -5.25 13.60 6.38
CA THR A 333 -6.37 14.44 6.85
C THR A 333 -6.13 15.04 8.23
N GLY A 334 -5.10 14.59 8.95
CA GLY A 334 -4.87 14.95 10.36
C GLY A 334 -5.97 14.46 11.32
N ARG A 335 -6.97 13.72 10.82
CA ARG A 335 -8.06 13.22 11.67
C ARG A 335 -7.53 12.20 12.67
N ARG A 336 -8.02 12.26 13.92
CA ARG A 336 -7.75 11.24 14.93
C ARG A 336 -8.24 9.89 14.44
N ARG A 337 -7.40 8.87 14.59
CA ARG A 337 -7.79 7.48 14.37
C ARG A 337 -8.48 6.94 15.60
N ARG A 338 -9.51 6.16 15.40
CA ARG A 338 -10.16 5.35 16.41
C ARG A 338 -9.23 4.20 16.75
N CYS A 339 -9.02 3.91 18.03
CA CYS A 339 -8.10 2.88 18.53
C CYS A 339 -8.86 1.78 19.25
N GLY A 340 -8.38 0.56 19.18
CA GLY A 340 -8.97 -0.61 19.85
C GLY A 340 -7.93 -1.69 20.12
N TRP A 341 -8.29 -2.66 20.96
CA TRP A 341 -7.44 -3.82 21.22
C TRP A 341 -7.22 -4.65 19.98
N PHE A 342 -6.10 -5.38 19.93
CA PHE A 342 -5.80 -6.31 18.84
C PHE A 342 -6.95 -7.29 18.63
N ASP A 343 -7.36 -7.47 17.38
CA ASP A 343 -8.50 -8.28 16.99
C ASP A 343 -8.05 -9.49 16.14
N ALA A 344 -8.04 -10.66 16.76
CA ALA A 344 -7.61 -11.86 16.09
C ALA A 344 -8.70 -12.42 15.14
N VAL A 345 -9.97 -12.03 15.28
CA VAL A 345 -11.03 -12.39 14.31
C VAL A 345 -10.75 -11.70 12.98
N VAL A 346 -10.48 -10.40 13.02
CA VAL A 346 -10.03 -9.61 11.86
C VAL A 346 -8.79 -10.22 11.22
N MET A 347 -7.80 -10.57 12.03
CA MET A 347 -6.54 -11.12 11.52
C MET A 347 -6.69 -12.50 10.90
N ARG A 348 -7.53 -13.38 11.47
CA ARG A 348 -7.84 -14.69 10.87
C ARG A 348 -8.55 -14.51 9.52
N HIS A 349 -9.53 -13.60 9.44
CA HIS A 349 -10.17 -13.25 8.17
C HIS A 349 -9.13 -12.78 7.15
N SER A 350 -8.28 -11.83 7.52
CA SER A 350 -7.22 -11.31 6.64
C SER A 350 -6.25 -12.39 6.19
N ASN A 351 -5.86 -13.29 7.09
CA ASN A 351 -4.98 -14.42 6.74
C ASN A 351 -5.66 -15.42 5.80
N ARG A 352 -6.94 -15.75 6.04
CA ARG A 352 -7.72 -16.63 5.14
C ARG A 352 -7.79 -16.07 3.72
N VAL A 353 -7.98 -14.75 3.58
CA VAL A 353 -8.09 -14.07 2.28
C VAL A 353 -6.73 -13.99 1.56
N ASN A 354 -5.67 -13.71 2.31
CA ASN A 354 -4.37 -13.36 1.71
C ASN A 354 -3.34 -14.50 1.78
N GLY A 355 -3.50 -15.49 2.67
CA GLY A 355 -2.53 -16.57 2.86
C GLY A 355 -1.16 -16.01 3.21
N PHE A 356 -1.06 -15.25 4.30
CA PHE A 356 0.21 -14.69 4.76
C PHE A 356 1.21 -15.78 5.04
N THR A 357 2.40 -15.67 4.45
CA THR A 357 3.53 -16.55 4.78
C THR A 357 4.17 -16.13 6.09
N GLU A 358 4.11 -14.84 6.39
CA GLU A 358 4.65 -14.23 7.59
C GLU A 358 3.94 -12.90 7.91
N ILE A 359 4.10 -12.44 9.14
CA ILE A 359 3.53 -11.20 9.66
C ILE A 359 4.66 -10.27 10.12
N ALA A 360 4.57 -8.99 9.75
CA ALA A 360 5.33 -7.92 10.34
C ALA A 360 4.45 -7.18 11.37
N LEU A 361 4.80 -7.29 12.64
CA LEU A 361 4.10 -6.62 13.75
C LEU A 361 4.69 -5.23 13.96
N THR A 362 3.86 -4.20 13.96
CA THR A 362 4.29 -2.82 14.17
C THR A 362 3.69 -2.24 15.44
N LYS A 363 4.28 -1.14 15.93
CA LYS A 363 3.73 -0.39 17.07
C LYS A 363 3.67 -1.19 18.39
N LEU A 364 4.55 -2.17 18.57
CA LEU A 364 4.61 -2.90 19.84
C LEU A 364 5.02 -1.98 21.00
N ASP A 365 5.90 -1.02 20.75
CA ASP A 365 6.34 0.04 21.66
C ASP A 365 5.18 0.79 22.32
N VAL A 366 4.08 0.99 21.59
CA VAL A 366 2.90 1.74 22.06
C VAL A 366 2.15 1.02 23.19
N LEU A 367 2.25 -0.28 23.29
CA LEU A 367 1.65 -1.06 24.39
C LEU A 367 2.43 -0.96 25.70
N GLY A 368 3.63 -0.39 25.66
CA GLY A 368 4.42 -0.15 26.88
C GLY A 368 3.75 0.81 27.85
N GLY A 369 3.80 0.50 29.14
CA GLY A 369 3.19 1.28 30.22
C GLY A 369 1.73 0.91 30.54
N LEU A 370 1.15 -0.06 29.82
CA LEU A 370 -0.14 -0.63 30.17
C LEU A 370 0.05 -1.78 31.19
N ASP A 371 -0.80 -1.85 32.20
CA ASP A 371 -0.77 -2.94 33.20
C ASP A 371 -1.24 -4.28 32.58
N GLU A 372 -2.24 -4.20 31.70
CA GLU A 372 -2.84 -5.34 31.03
C GLU A 372 -2.97 -5.06 29.52
N ILE A 373 -2.80 -6.09 28.71
CA ILE A 373 -3.02 -6.07 27.26
C ILE A 373 -4.07 -7.10 26.92
N LYS A 374 -5.08 -6.71 26.12
CA LYS A 374 -6.17 -7.61 25.73
C LYS A 374 -6.08 -7.94 24.25
N ILE A 375 -6.39 -9.20 23.94
CA ILE A 375 -6.49 -9.72 22.57
C ILE A 375 -7.91 -10.24 22.38
N CYS A 376 -8.65 -9.69 21.42
CA CYS A 376 -9.95 -10.21 21.04
C CYS A 376 -9.75 -11.52 20.27
N VAL A 377 -10.32 -12.63 20.81
CA VAL A 377 -10.18 -13.98 20.24
C VAL A 377 -11.45 -14.49 19.57
N GLY A 378 -12.57 -13.84 19.78
CA GLY A 378 -13.88 -14.16 19.21
C GLY A 378 -14.86 -13.03 19.42
N TYR A 379 -16.05 -13.13 18.84
CA TYR A 379 -17.17 -12.23 19.12
C TYR A 379 -18.35 -12.99 19.70
N LYS A 380 -19.17 -12.28 20.46
CA LYS A 380 -20.44 -12.75 20.93
C LYS A 380 -21.55 -11.94 20.27
N MET A 381 -22.47 -12.62 19.57
CA MET A 381 -23.68 -12.05 19.00
C MET A 381 -24.89 -12.64 19.72
N GLY A 382 -25.53 -11.88 20.60
CA GLY A 382 -26.52 -12.42 21.53
C GLY A 382 -25.90 -13.52 22.39
N ASP A 383 -26.43 -14.76 22.34
CA ASP A 383 -25.90 -15.91 23.08
C ASP A 383 -24.93 -16.79 22.27
N VAL A 384 -24.61 -16.45 21.03
CA VAL A 384 -23.76 -17.23 20.14
C VAL A 384 -22.36 -16.63 20.07
N GLU A 385 -21.35 -17.47 20.35
CA GLU A 385 -19.94 -17.11 20.06
C GLU A 385 -19.60 -17.42 18.61
N ILE A 386 -18.94 -16.48 17.94
CA ILE A 386 -18.46 -16.61 16.57
C ILE A 386 -16.96 -16.30 16.51
N ASN A 387 -16.24 -17.07 15.70
CA ASN A 387 -14.80 -16.92 15.49
C ASN A 387 -14.46 -16.35 14.10
N GLU A 388 -15.48 -16.19 13.27
CA GLU A 388 -15.38 -15.63 11.91
C GLU A 388 -15.98 -14.23 11.87
N MET A 389 -15.42 -13.41 11.00
CA MET A 389 -15.88 -12.03 10.80
C MET A 389 -17.22 -12.04 10.03
N PRO A 390 -18.28 -11.38 10.55
CA PRO A 390 -19.52 -11.21 9.80
C PRO A 390 -19.31 -10.41 8.52
N ALA A 391 -19.93 -10.83 7.41
CA ALA A 391 -19.87 -10.12 6.14
C ALA A 391 -20.66 -8.79 6.15
N SER A 392 -21.67 -8.70 7.01
CA SER A 392 -22.51 -7.47 7.15
C SER A 392 -21.90 -6.51 8.15
N ALA A 393 -21.69 -5.26 7.73
CA ALA A 393 -21.26 -4.20 8.64
C ALA A 393 -22.29 -3.91 9.76
N ILE A 394 -23.59 -4.16 9.51
CA ILE A 394 -24.64 -4.04 10.52
C ILE A 394 -24.50 -5.17 11.56
N ALA A 395 -24.30 -6.40 11.12
CA ALA A 395 -24.06 -7.52 12.05
C ALA A 395 -22.77 -7.34 12.88
N LEU A 396 -21.79 -6.63 12.34
CA LEU A 396 -20.55 -6.30 13.06
C LEU A 396 -20.81 -5.29 14.20
N GLU A 397 -21.86 -4.46 14.11
CA GLU A 397 -22.30 -3.55 15.18
C GLU A 397 -22.76 -4.28 16.44
N ASP A 398 -23.41 -5.43 16.26
CA ASP A 398 -23.93 -6.26 17.36
C ASP A 398 -22.86 -7.16 17.99
N CYS A 399 -21.64 -7.19 17.44
CA CYS A 399 -20.56 -8.02 17.93
C CYS A 399 -19.92 -7.46 19.20
N GLN A 400 -19.96 -8.25 20.27
CA GLN A 400 -19.23 -7.97 21.52
C GLN A 400 -17.93 -8.77 21.53
N PRO A 401 -16.76 -8.11 21.72
CA PRO A 401 -15.48 -8.81 21.71
C PRO A 401 -15.28 -9.70 22.94
N VAL A 402 -14.77 -10.90 22.70
CA VAL A 402 -14.34 -11.85 23.74
C VAL A 402 -12.82 -11.76 23.86
N TYR A 403 -12.33 -11.42 25.06
CA TYR A 403 -10.92 -11.13 25.26
C TYR A 403 -10.17 -12.20 26.03
N VAL A 404 -8.91 -12.40 25.67
CA VAL A 404 -7.87 -12.97 26.51
C VAL A 404 -7.01 -11.83 27.01
N THR A 405 -6.77 -11.79 28.34
CA THR A 405 -5.94 -10.77 28.99
C THR A 405 -4.53 -11.31 29.24
N MET A 406 -3.54 -10.46 29.00
CA MET A 406 -2.12 -10.74 29.21
C MET A 406 -1.50 -9.64 30.07
N PRO A 407 -0.43 -9.94 30.83
CA PRO A 407 0.34 -8.91 31.53
C PRO A 407 0.92 -7.91 30.55
N GLY A 408 0.90 -6.64 30.91
CA GLY A 408 1.58 -5.59 30.20
C GLY A 408 3.09 -5.58 30.45
N PHE A 409 3.77 -4.59 29.90
CA PHE A 409 5.22 -4.38 30.07
C PHE A 409 5.56 -2.90 30.26
N ALA A 410 6.74 -2.64 30.80
CA ALA A 410 7.18 -1.30 31.12
C ALA A 410 7.20 -0.37 29.90
N SER A 411 6.90 0.89 30.13
CA SER A 411 7.10 1.95 29.13
C SER A 411 8.60 2.21 28.96
N HIS A 412 8.99 2.44 27.72
CA HIS A 412 10.32 2.89 27.33
C HIS A 412 10.19 4.11 26.41
N SER A 413 11.15 5.01 26.46
CA SER A 413 11.27 6.10 25.50
C SER A 413 11.59 5.55 24.10
N LEU A 414 11.37 6.36 23.06
CA LEU A 414 11.73 5.99 21.69
C LEU A 414 13.22 5.69 21.53
N GLU A 415 14.08 6.40 22.28
CA GLU A 415 15.52 6.17 22.29
C GLU A 415 15.90 4.83 22.93
N GLU A 416 15.27 4.48 24.04
CA GLU A 416 15.46 3.16 24.69
C GLU A 416 14.97 2.03 23.80
N TRP A 417 13.79 2.16 23.16
CA TRP A 417 13.30 1.16 22.19
C TRP A 417 14.24 0.99 21.00
N LEU A 418 14.79 2.10 20.47
CA LEU A 418 15.80 2.05 19.41
C LEU A 418 17.08 1.35 19.88
N GLY A 419 17.52 1.62 21.13
CA GLY A 419 18.65 0.94 21.75
C GLY A 419 18.43 -0.57 21.90
N ILE A 420 17.23 -0.98 22.33
CA ILE A 420 16.83 -2.40 22.41
C ILE A 420 16.87 -3.04 21.01
N ALA A 421 16.29 -2.39 19.99
CA ALA A 421 16.28 -2.92 18.62
C ALA A 421 17.69 -3.11 18.06
N ARG A 422 18.55 -2.10 18.22
CA ARG A 422 19.95 -2.16 17.77
C ARG A 422 20.71 -3.28 18.47
N LYS A 423 20.53 -3.44 19.79
CA LYS A 423 21.14 -4.52 20.55
C LYS A 423 20.67 -5.89 20.06
N CYS A 424 19.35 -6.08 19.91
CA CYS A 424 18.79 -7.34 19.42
C CYS A 424 19.40 -7.75 18.06
N ASN A 425 19.54 -6.80 17.14
CA ASN A 425 20.07 -7.05 15.80
C ASN A 425 21.59 -7.25 15.80
N SER A 426 22.37 -6.41 16.52
CA SER A 426 23.84 -6.49 16.52
C SER A 426 24.40 -7.71 17.26
N GLU A 427 23.69 -8.18 18.29
CA GLU A 427 24.09 -9.37 19.06
C GLU A 427 23.41 -10.65 18.55
N GLY A 428 22.58 -10.58 17.50
CA GLY A 428 21.87 -11.74 16.94
C GLY A 428 20.85 -12.35 17.90
N LEU A 429 20.30 -11.57 18.82
CA LEU A 429 19.35 -12.04 19.84
C LEU A 429 17.94 -12.23 19.27
N GLY A 430 17.60 -11.55 18.16
CA GLY A 430 16.23 -11.52 17.65
C GLY A 430 15.24 -11.15 18.74
N PHE A 431 14.11 -11.83 18.79
CA PHE A 431 13.05 -11.53 19.77
C PHE A 431 13.41 -11.89 21.22
N SER A 432 14.44 -12.73 21.46
CA SER A 432 14.87 -13.07 22.81
C SER A 432 15.46 -11.87 23.58
N GLY A 433 15.87 -10.83 22.84
CA GLY A 433 16.36 -9.58 23.45
C GLY A 433 15.25 -8.60 23.86
N LEU A 434 13.98 -8.88 23.54
CA LEU A 434 12.83 -8.06 23.93
C LEU A 434 12.44 -8.31 25.42
N PRO A 435 11.70 -7.40 26.07
CA PRO A 435 11.08 -7.65 27.38
C PRO A 435 10.25 -8.94 27.38
N ALA A 436 10.33 -9.75 28.43
CA ALA A 436 9.68 -11.08 28.49
C ALA A 436 8.17 -11.02 28.23
N ALA A 437 7.45 -10.03 28.76
CA ALA A 437 6.02 -9.89 28.52
C ALA A 437 5.72 -9.54 27.04
N ALA A 438 6.58 -8.77 26.37
CA ALA A 438 6.48 -8.50 24.94
C ALA A 438 6.73 -9.78 24.11
N GLN A 439 7.70 -10.60 24.49
CA GLN A 439 7.93 -11.92 23.85
C GLN A 439 6.69 -12.81 24.00
N ASN A 440 6.11 -12.88 25.20
CA ASN A 440 4.90 -13.67 25.48
C ASN A 440 3.70 -13.18 24.63
N TYR A 441 3.56 -11.85 24.45
CA TYR A 441 2.54 -11.27 23.60
C TYR A 441 2.70 -11.72 22.13
N ILE A 442 3.92 -11.63 21.58
CA ILE A 442 4.23 -12.09 20.22
C ILE A 442 3.90 -13.58 20.07
N GLN A 443 4.38 -14.43 20.99
CA GLN A 443 4.11 -15.87 20.96
C GLN A 443 2.61 -16.18 21.05
N LYS A 444 1.86 -15.42 21.86
CA LYS A 444 0.42 -15.58 21.96
C LYS A 444 -0.27 -15.23 20.65
N LEU A 445 0.13 -14.16 19.98
CA LEU A 445 -0.40 -13.81 18.67
C LEU A 445 -0.12 -14.91 17.63
N GLU A 446 1.08 -15.43 17.57
CA GLU A 446 1.46 -16.52 16.66
C GLU A 446 0.61 -17.79 16.94
N SER A 447 0.44 -18.13 18.20
CA SER A 447 -0.39 -19.28 18.60
C SER A 447 -1.86 -19.13 18.17
N ILE A 448 -2.41 -17.92 18.22
CA ILE A 448 -3.80 -17.64 17.84
C ILE A 448 -3.97 -17.58 16.32
N LEU A 449 -2.98 -17.01 15.60
CA LEU A 449 -3.08 -16.76 14.16
C LEU A 449 -2.58 -17.92 13.31
N GLY A 450 -1.72 -18.77 13.86
CA GLY A 450 -1.07 -19.86 13.12
C GLY A 450 -0.08 -19.38 12.05
N VAL A 451 0.44 -18.14 12.17
CA VAL A 451 1.38 -17.54 11.25
C VAL A 451 2.55 -16.95 12.02
N THR A 452 3.76 -17.15 11.52
CA THR A 452 4.98 -16.64 12.14
C THR A 452 5.08 -15.12 12.03
N ILE A 453 5.47 -14.46 13.11
CA ILE A 453 5.85 -13.05 13.10
C ILE A 453 7.34 -12.97 12.79
N SER A 454 7.70 -12.42 11.63
CA SER A 454 9.08 -12.36 11.14
C SER A 454 9.82 -11.11 11.58
N SER A 455 9.10 -10.02 11.87
CA SER A 455 9.71 -8.78 12.33
C SER A 455 8.77 -7.99 13.25
N VAL A 456 9.37 -7.20 14.15
CA VAL A 456 8.66 -6.38 15.14
C VAL A 456 9.18 -4.96 15.13
N GLY A 457 8.28 -3.99 14.88
CA GLY A 457 8.58 -2.56 14.96
C GLY A 457 8.40 -2.00 16.36
N LEU A 458 9.42 -1.32 16.86
CA LEU A 458 9.54 -0.72 18.18
C LEU A 458 9.62 0.82 18.16
N GLY A 459 9.15 1.44 17.07
CA GLY A 459 9.17 2.88 16.91
C GLY A 459 9.11 3.31 15.44
N PRO A 460 9.09 4.61 15.15
CA PRO A 460 8.96 5.14 13.79
C PRO A 460 10.23 5.02 12.96
N ASP A 461 11.41 5.01 13.60
CA ASP A 461 12.71 4.96 12.92
C ASP A 461 12.89 3.64 12.17
N ARG A 462 13.61 3.68 11.03
CA ARG A 462 13.93 2.50 10.21
C ARG A 462 14.63 1.42 11.04
N ASP A 463 15.60 1.80 11.86
CA ASP A 463 16.42 0.90 12.69
C ASP A 463 15.66 0.35 13.90
N ALA A 464 14.53 0.98 14.29
CA ALA A 464 13.67 0.52 15.37
C ALA A 464 12.81 -0.67 14.92
N THR A 465 13.45 -1.70 14.35
CA THR A 465 12.80 -2.95 13.95
C THR A 465 13.71 -4.12 14.31
N VAL A 466 13.15 -5.16 14.94
CA VAL A 466 13.85 -6.39 15.28
C VAL A 466 13.34 -7.50 14.36
N ASP A 467 14.27 -8.24 13.74
CA ASP A 467 13.94 -9.43 12.98
C ASP A 467 14.01 -10.68 13.84
N ARG A 468 13.24 -11.67 13.44
CA ARG A 468 13.37 -13.00 14.00
C ARG A 468 14.69 -13.62 13.50
N VAL A 469 15.46 -14.20 14.39
CA VAL A 469 16.67 -15.02 14.10
C VAL A 469 16.29 -16.49 14.07
#